data_b28935113834124abeddcd42a9509887
#
_entry.id   b28935113834124abeddcd42a9509887
#
_cell.length_a   1.000
_cell.length_b   1.000
_cell.length_c   1.000
_cell.angle_alpha   90.00
_cell.angle_beta   90.00
_cell.angle_gamma   90.00
#
_symmetry.space_group_name_H-M   'P 1'
#
loop_
_entity.id
_entity.type
_entity.pdbx_description
1 polymer ?
#
loop_
_entity_poly.entity_id
_entity_poly.type
_entity_poly.pdbx_seq_one_letter_code
_entity_poly.pdbx_strand_id
1 'polypeptide(L)'
;MTKNPAAEELAARFPGVRIHESAYIDTVVEIERGTAIWHFSHILDRVKIGRDCVIGQNVVIGPDVTVGNRCKIQNNVSLYKGVILQDGVFCGPSCVFTNVNNPRAEIERKNEFRPTLVRTGATIGANATIVCGHTLGEYSFVAAGAVVTKDVPAYALVAGNPARRIGWMSKSGMRLGADLVCPATGTRYRQVDKDTIEEIA
;
A
#
# COMPACT_ATOMS: atom_id res chain seq x y z
N MET A 1 -0.16 -7.39 -28.06
CA MET A 1 -1.13 -7.60 -26.94
C MET A 1 -1.28 -9.09 -26.74
N THR A 2 -0.79 -9.62 -25.64
CA THR A 2 -0.98 -11.02 -25.25
C THR A 2 -2.46 -11.24 -24.88
N LYS A 3 -3.05 -12.37 -25.28
CA LYS A 3 -4.41 -12.72 -24.89
C LYS A 3 -4.45 -12.96 -23.37
N ASN A 4 -5.54 -12.54 -22.71
CA ASN A 4 -5.77 -12.92 -21.32
C ASN A 4 -5.84 -14.46 -21.25
N PRO A 5 -5.08 -15.11 -20.32
CA PRO A 5 -5.13 -16.55 -20.16
C PRO A 5 -6.57 -17.01 -19.84
N ALA A 6 -6.95 -18.20 -20.28
CA ALA A 6 -8.25 -18.75 -19.93
C ALA A 6 -8.36 -18.90 -18.39
N ALA A 7 -9.58 -18.79 -17.85
CA ALA A 7 -9.80 -18.90 -16.41
C ALA A 7 -9.25 -20.20 -15.80
N GLU A 8 -9.32 -21.31 -16.53
CA GLU A 8 -8.75 -22.59 -16.14
C GLU A 8 -7.23 -22.57 -16.04
N GLU A 9 -6.56 -21.87 -16.97
CA GLU A 9 -5.11 -21.71 -16.95
C GLU A 9 -4.66 -20.87 -15.74
N LEU A 10 -5.37 -19.79 -15.44
CA LEU A 10 -5.10 -18.97 -14.25
C LEU A 10 -5.34 -19.74 -12.95
N ALA A 11 -6.41 -20.55 -12.88
CA ALA A 11 -6.69 -21.39 -11.71
C ALA A 11 -5.60 -22.48 -11.50
N ALA A 12 -5.10 -23.07 -12.57
CA ALA A 12 -4.00 -24.03 -12.50
C ALA A 12 -2.68 -23.38 -12.09
N ARG A 13 -2.42 -22.17 -12.57
CA ARG A 13 -1.19 -21.42 -12.29
C ARG A 13 -1.18 -20.88 -10.86
N PHE A 14 -2.32 -20.47 -10.33
CA PHE A 14 -2.44 -19.86 -9.00
C PHE A 14 -3.46 -20.60 -8.11
N PRO A 15 -3.13 -21.80 -7.60
CA PRO A 15 -4.05 -22.59 -6.79
C PRO A 15 -4.46 -21.86 -5.51
N GLY A 16 -5.76 -21.77 -5.26
CA GLY A 16 -6.32 -21.10 -4.09
C GLY A 16 -6.39 -19.57 -4.18
N VAL A 17 -6.12 -19.00 -5.36
CA VAL A 17 -6.29 -17.56 -5.66
C VAL A 17 -7.60 -17.37 -6.43
N ARG A 18 -8.38 -16.34 -6.09
CA ARG A 18 -9.58 -15.95 -6.83
C ARG A 18 -9.24 -14.81 -7.78
N ILE A 19 -9.36 -15.06 -9.07
CA ILE A 19 -9.08 -14.05 -10.10
C ILE A 19 -10.36 -13.86 -10.92
N HIS A 20 -10.84 -12.62 -10.98
CA HIS A 20 -12.00 -12.30 -11.81
C HIS A 20 -11.62 -12.42 -13.30
N GLU A 21 -12.52 -12.92 -14.12
CA GLU A 21 -12.30 -13.18 -15.56
C GLU A 21 -11.84 -11.97 -16.37
N SER A 22 -12.22 -10.76 -15.93
CA SER A 22 -11.79 -9.52 -16.57
C SER A 22 -10.44 -8.99 -16.07
N ALA A 23 -9.82 -9.62 -15.07
CA ALA A 23 -8.48 -9.24 -14.61
C ALA A 23 -7.41 -9.78 -15.56
N TYR A 24 -6.33 -9.04 -15.75
CA TYR A 24 -5.22 -9.41 -16.60
C TYR A 24 -3.97 -9.69 -15.76
N ILE A 25 -3.37 -10.86 -15.93
CA ILE A 25 -2.17 -11.28 -15.19
C ILE A 25 -1.07 -11.60 -16.19
N ASP A 26 0.05 -10.87 -16.11
CA ASP A 26 1.20 -11.11 -16.97
C ASP A 26 1.89 -12.46 -16.67
N THR A 27 2.88 -12.82 -17.47
CA THR A 27 3.46 -14.16 -17.46
C THR A 27 4.32 -14.43 -16.22
N VAL A 28 5.14 -13.47 -15.79
CA VAL A 28 6.11 -13.65 -14.70
C VAL A 28 5.58 -13.00 -13.42
N VAL A 29 4.59 -13.63 -12.78
CA VAL A 29 3.94 -13.12 -11.56
C VAL A 29 3.86 -14.23 -10.53
N GLU A 30 4.07 -13.89 -9.26
CA GLU A 30 3.88 -14.76 -8.10
C GLU A 30 2.69 -14.26 -7.28
N ILE A 31 1.70 -15.11 -7.01
CA ILE A 31 0.53 -14.77 -6.19
C ILE A 31 0.27 -15.94 -5.25
N GLU A 32 0.25 -15.67 -3.95
CA GLU A 32 0.01 -16.68 -2.96
C GLU A 32 -1.48 -16.89 -2.68
N ARG A 33 -1.80 -18.08 -2.15
CA ARG A 33 -3.17 -18.55 -1.83
C ARG A 33 -3.96 -17.58 -0.96
N GLY A 34 -5.28 -17.64 -1.05
CA GLY A 34 -6.21 -16.79 -0.28
C GLY A 34 -6.39 -15.40 -0.85
N THR A 35 -5.53 -14.99 -1.79
CA THR A 35 -5.63 -13.67 -2.44
C THR A 35 -6.80 -13.62 -3.43
N ALA A 36 -7.47 -12.46 -3.48
CA ALA A 36 -8.56 -12.19 -4.41
C ALA A 36 -8.23 -10.96 -5.28
N ILE A 37 -8.40 -11.11 -6.60
CA ILE A 37 -8.19 -10.06 -7.60
C ILE A 37 -9.51 -9.79 -8.30
N TRP A 38 -9.96 -8.54 -8.22
CA TRP A 38 -11.25 -8.13 -8.74
C TRP A 38 -11.18 -7.58 -10.17
N HIS A 39 -12.31 -7.13 -10.66
CA HIS A 39 -12.58 -6.72 -12.04
C HIS A 39 -11.54 -5.73 -12.59
N PHE A 40 -11.15 -5.92 -13.85
CA PHE A 40 -10.35 -4.99 -14.64
C PHE A 40 -9.00 -4.61 -14.04
N SER A 41 -8.48 -5.41 -13.11
CA SER A 41 -7.15 -5.18 -12.55
C SER A 41 -6.09 -5.78 -13.46
N HIS A 42 -4.92 -5.14 -13.50
CA HIS A 42 -3.77 -5.60 -14.26
C HIS A 42 -2.56 -5.81 -13.35
N ILE A 43 -2.08 -7.04 -13.28
CA ILE A 43 -0.87 -7.42 -12.54
C ILE A 43 0.24 -7.65 -13.55
N LEU A 44 1.23 -6.76 -13.56
CA LEU A 44 2.32 -6.77 -14.52
C LEU A 44 3.44 -7.76 -14.12
N ASP A 45 4.38 -7.95 -15.03
CA ASP A 45 5.50 -8.88 -14.84
C ASP A 45 6.35 -8.58 -13.59
N ARG A 46 6.89 -9.64 -13.01
CA ARG A 46 7.79 -9.63 -11.83
C ARG A 46 7.17 -9.03 -10.56
N VAL A 47 5.84 -9.03 -10.50
CA VAL A 47 5.10 -8.70 -9.28
C VAL A 47 5.06 -9.91 -8.37
N LYS A 48 5.19 -9.66 -7.06
CA LYS A 48 5.00 -10.65 -6.00
C LYS A 48 3.90 -10.18 -5.07
N ILE A 49 2.88 -11.03 -4.89
CA ILE A 49 1.76 -10.78 -3.96
C ILE A 49 1.67 -11.91 -2.96
N GLY A 50 1.76 -11.59 -1.69
CA GLY A 50 1.61 -12.54 -0.59
C GLY A 50 0.19 -13.08 -0.45
N ARG A 51 -0.02 -13.86 0.60
CA ARG A 51 -1.28 -14.56 0.88
C ARG A 51 -2.35 -13.64 1.45
N ASP A 52 -3.60 -14.04 1.27
CA ASP A 52 -4.78 -13.44 1.90
C ASP A 52 -4.96 -11.94 1.57
N CYS A 53 -4.49 -11.51 0.40
CA CYS A 53 -4.64 -10.14 -0.07
C CYS A 53 -5.97 -9.91 -0.78
N VAL A 54 -6.43 -8.66 -0.78
CA VAL A 54 -7.58 -8.22 -1.56
C VAL A 54 -7.14 -7.11 -2.50
N ILE A 55 -7.19 -7.37 -3.80
CA ILE A 55 -6.87 -6.42 -4.86
C ILE A 55 -8.19 -5.98 -5.47
N GLY A 56 -8.57 -4.75 -5.23
CA GLY A 56 -9.83 -4.14 -5.64
C GLY A 56 -9.97 -4.00 -7.16
N GLN A 57 -11.10 -3.47 -7.57
CA GLN A 57 -11.40 -3.24 -8.98
C GLN A 57 -10.49 -2.15 -9.59
N ASN A 58 -10.10 -2.33 -10.86
CA ASN A 58 -9.31 -1.36 -11.62
C ASN A 58 -8.00 -0.97 -10.92
N VAL A 59 -7.34 -1.95 -10.31
CA VAL A 59 -6.02 -1.79 -9.70
C VAL A 59 -4.95 -2.16 -10.73
N VAL A 60 -3.91 -1.34 -10.81
CA VAL A 60 -2.72 -1.67 -11.60
C VAL A 60 -1.55 -1.90 -10.64
N ILE A 61 -0.94 -3.07 -10.70
CA ILE A 61 0.31 -3.35 -9.97
C ILE A 61 1.42 -3.46 -11.01
N GLY A 62 2.27 -2.43 -11.02
CA GLY A 62 3.35 -2.27 -11.99
C GLY A 62 4.47 -3.29 -11.82
N PRO A 63 5.40 -3.36 -12.79
CA PRO A 63 6.47 -4.35 -12.72
C PRO A 63 7.38 -4.11 -11.51
N ASP A 64 7.97 -5.19 -11.01
CA ASP A 64 8.93 -5.16 -9.88
C ASP A 64 8.32 -4.59 -8.57
N VAL A 65 7.01 -4.73 -8.35
CA VAL A 65 6.32 -4.37 -7.11
C VAL A 65 6.21 -5.59 -6.20
N THR A 66 6.39 -5.38 -4.90
CA THR A 66 6.18 -6.42 -3.88
C THR A 66 5.05 -6.01 -2.95
N VAL A 67 4.10 -6.92 -2.75
CA VAL A 67 2.98 -6.79 -1.81
C VAL A 67 3.08 -7.94 -0.81
N GLY A 68 3.19 -7.60 0.48
CA GLY A 68 3.22 -8.55 1.58
C GLY A 68 1.88 -9.25 1.78
N ASN A 69 1.74 -9.93 2.91
CA ASN A 69 0.54 -10.72 3.23
C ASN A 69 -0.60 -9.84 3.77
N ARG A 70 -1.84 -10.27 3.62
CA ARG A 70 -3.04 -9.63 4.18
C ARG A 70 -3.20 -8.15 3.84
N CYS A 71 -2.64 -7.72 2.72
CA CYS A 71 -2.80 -6.36 2.22
C CYS A 71 -4.19 -6.17 1.61
N LYS A 72 -4.73 -4.96 1.74
CA LYS A 72 -5.98 -4.56 1.07
C LYS A 72 -5.71 -3.34 0.21
N ILE A 73 -5.74 -3.52 -1.09
CA ILE A 73 -5.58 -2.46 -2.08
C ILE A 73 -6.96 -2.20 -2.66
N GLN A 74 -7.51 -1.03 -2.35
CA GLN A 74 -8.86 -0.66 -2.76
C GLN A 74 -8.91 -0.24 -4.24
N ASN A 75 -10.12 0.02 -4.74
CA ASN A 75 -10.37 0.31 -6.15
C ASN A 75 -9.56 1.53 -6.66
N ASN A 76 -9.20 1.49 -7.94
CA ASN A 76 -8.54 2.58 -8.67
C ASN A 76 -7.15 2.97 -8.11
N VAL A 77 -6.41 2.04 -7.55
CA VAL A 77 -5.05 2.27 -7.07
C VAL A 77 -4.05 1.78 -8.11
N SER A 78 -3.02 2.58 -8.38
CA SER A 78 -1.87 2.16 -9.20
C SER A 78 -0.61 2.13 -8.34
N LEU A 79 0.00 0.95 -8.26
CA LEU A 79 1.32 0.76 -7.65
C LEU A 79 2.36 0.71 -8.74
N TYR A 80 3.26 1.68 -8.77
CA TYR A 80 4.31 1.76 -9.77
C TYR A 80 5.59 1.04 -9.31
N LYS A 81 6.47 0.75 -10.27
CA LYS A 81 7.79 0.17 -10.02
C LYS A 81 8.50 0.84 -8.84
N GLY A 82 9.01 0.02 -7.92
CA GLY A 82 9.71 0.48 -6.70
C GLY A 82 8.81 0.66 -5.49
N VAL A 83 7.51 0.42 -5.59
CA VAL A 83 6.64 0.35 -4.41
C VAL A 83 6.77 -1.01 -3.74
N ILE A 84 6.97 -0.98 -2.42
CA ILE A 84 7.04 -2.15 -1.55
C ILE A 84 6.01 -1.95 -0.44
N LEU A 85 5.02 -2.83 -0.39
CA LEU A 85 4.06 -2.91 0.71
C LEU A 85 4.43 -4.09 1.59
N GLN A 86 4.66 -3.87 2.87
CA GLN A 86 4.82 -4.94 3.86
C GLN A 86 3.46 -5.52 4.27
N ASP A 87 3.43 -6.44 5.23
CA ASP A 87 2.22 -7.14 5.66
C ASP A 87 1.14 -6.22 6.22
N GLY A 88 -0.13 -6.52 5.91
CA GLY A 88 -1.28 -5.85 6.50
C GLY A 88 -1.48 -4.39 6.09
N VAL A 89 -0.84 -3.93 5.02
CA VAL A 89 -1.02 -2.56 4.51
C VAL A 89 -2.41 -2.37 3.92
N PHE A 90 -3.03 -1.24 4.24
CA PHE A 90 -4.27 -0.80 3.63
C PHE A 90 -4.03 0.40 2.71
N CYS A 91 -4.36 0.24 1.42
CA CYS A 91 -4.40 1.32 0.44
C CYS A 91 -5.86 1.71 0.18
N GLY A 92 -6.28 2.88 0.62
CA GLY A 92 -7.62 3.42 0.40
C GLY A 92 -7.93 3.69 -1.08
N PRO A 93 -9.22 3.74 -1.46
CA PRO A 93 -9.60 3.90 -2.85
C PRO A 93 -9.01 5.17 -3.45
N SER A 94 -8.53 5.05 -4.68
CA SER A 94 -7.93 6.14 -5.45
C SER A 94 -6.75 6.84 -4.77
N CYS A 95 -6.07 6.19 -3.82
CA CYS A 95 -4.80 6.74 -3.36
C CYS A 95 -3.75 6.64 -4.47
N VAL A 96 -2.84 7.60 -4.51
CA VAL A 96 -1.89 7.78 -5.61
C VAL A 96 -0.46 7.62 -5.12
N PHE A 97 0.32 6.81 -5.84
CA PHE A 97 1.77 6.75 -5.68
C PHE A 97 2.43 7.43 -6.89
N THR A 98 3.48 8.20 -6.66
CA THR A 98 4.35 8.66 -7.74
C THR A 98 5.60 7.78 -7.81
N ASN A 99 6.39 7.90 -8.87
CA ASN A 99 7.64 7.14 -9.03
C ASN A 99 8.84 8.00 -9.43
N VAL A 100 8.60 9.23 -9.86
CA VAL A 100 9.61 10.23 -10.23
C VAL A 100 9.18 11.60 -9.76
N ASN A 101 10.12 12.44 -9.31
CA ASN A 101 9.80 13.77 -8.75
C ASN A 101 9.50 14.82 -9.82
N ASN A 102 10.21 14.77 -10.94
CA ASN A 102 10.20 15.85 -11.94
C ASN A 102 9.85 15.30 -13.34
N PRO A 103 8.64 14.75 -13.56
CA PRO A 103 8.28 14.19 -14.85
C PRO A 103 8.21 15.27 -15.95
N ARG A 104 8.62 14.89 -17.16
CA ARG A 104 8.41 15.66 -18.39
C ARG A 104 8.13 14.68 -19.50
N ALA A 105 7.13 14.96 -20.34
CA ALA A 105 6.72 14.05 -21.41
C ALA A 105 7.84 13.75 -22.41
N GLU A 106 8.64 14.75 -22.74
CA GLU A 106 9.71 14.65 -23.75
C GLU A 106 11.06 14.21 -23.17
N ILE A 107 11.15 13.99 -21.84
CA ILE A 107 12.41 13.61 -21.17
C ILE A 107 12.22 12.26 -20.51
N GLU A 108 12.94 11.25 -21.00
CA GLU A 108 12.92 9.93 -20.36
C GLU A 108 13.66 9.95 -19.02
N ARG A 109 12.95 9.51 -17.94
CA ARG A 109 13.45 9.49 -16.58
C ARG A 109 13.30 8.12 -15.90
N LYS A 110 13.31 7.04 -16.69
CA LYS A 110 13.15 5.68 -16.18
C LYS A 110 14.24 5.26 -15.18
N ASN A 111 15.40 5.90 -15.24
CA ASN A 111 16.52 5.66 -14.33
C ASN A 111 16.43 6.50 -13.02
N GLU A 112 15.43 7.37 -12.92
CA GLU A 112 15.22 8.27 -11.77
C GLU A 112 14.09 7.80 -10.85
N PHE A 113 13.56 6.58 -11.04
CA PHE A 113 12.50 6.04 -10.19
C PHE A 113 12.99 5.90 -8.75
N ARG A 114 12.20 6.42 -7.82
CA ARG A 114 12.48 6.39 -6.39
C ARG A 114 11.54 5.43 -5.69
N PRO A 115 12.07 4.48 -4.89
CA PRO A 115 11.24 3.52 -4.19
C PRO A 115 10.39 4.17 -3.11
N THR A 116 9.25 3.56 -2.83
CA THR A 116 8.40 3.89 -1.68
C THR A 116 8.20 2.63 -0.85
N LEU A 117 8.58 2.70 0.42
CA LEU A 117 8.39 1.61 1.38
C LEU A 117 7.20 1.92 2.28
N VAL A 118 6.20 1.06 2.27
CA VAL A 118 5.07 1.11 3.20
C VAL A 118 5.20 -0.05 4.16
N ARG A 119 5.46 0.27 5.44
CA ARG A 119 5.73 -0.72 6.46
C ARG A 119 4.45 -1.38 6.98
N THR A 120 4.65 -2.46 7.73
CA THR A 120 3.60 -3.33 8.28
C THR A 120 2.46 -2.53 8.92
N GLY A 121 1.23 -2.89 8.56
CA GLY A 121 0.01 -2.33 9.16
C GLY A 121 -0.28 -0.86 8.84
N ALA A 122 0.52 -0.20 8.02
CA ALA A 122 0.27 1.19 7.64
C ALA A 122 -1.03 1.33 6.84
N THR A 123 -1.74 2.43 7.06
CA THR A 123 -2.99 2.77 6.39
C THR A 123 -2.82 4.04 5.56
N ILE A 124 -3.22 3.97 4.30
CA ILE A 124 -3.26 5.12 3.39
C ILE A 124 -4.73 5.43 3.10
N GLY A 125 -5.19 6.61 3.48
CA GLY A 125 -6.56 7.06 3.28
C GLY A 125 -6.91 7.29 1.80
N ALA A 126 -8.22 7.31 1.51
CA ALA A 126 -8.73 7.56 0.17
C ALA A 126 -8.19 8.87 -0.42
N ASN A 127 -7.87 8.88 -1.72
CA ASN A 127 -7.34 10.03 -2.45
C ASN A 127 -6.05 10.65 -1.86
N ALA A 128 -5.37 9.99 -0.95
CA ALA A 128 -4.06 10.46 -0.48
C ALA A 128 -3.00 10.29 -1.57
N THR A 129 -2.05 11.20 -1.64
CA THR A 129 -0.93 11.13 -2.57
C THR A 129 0.37 10.87 -1.82
N ILE A 130 1.09 9.83 -2.22
CA ILE A 130 2.40 9.46 -1.67
C ILE A 130 3.47 9.83 -2.69
N VAL A 131 4.23 10.88 -2.40
CA VAL A 131 5.39 11.26 -3.22
C VAL A 131 6.47 10.21 -3.04
N CYS A 132 7.09 9.79 -4.13
CA CYS A 132 8.10 8.74 -4.15
C CYS A 132 9.37 9.08 -3.35
N GLY A 133 10.11 8.06 -2.93
CA GLY A 133 11.35 8.21 -2.18
C GLY A 133 11.16 8.31 -0.68
N HIS A 134 9.98 8.01 -0.17
CA HIS A 134 9.67 8.11 1.25
C HIS A 134 9.22 6.77 1.85
N THR A 135 9.41 6.65 3.16
CA THR A 135 8.96 5.51 3.96
C THR A 135 7.76 5.91 4.80
N LEU A 136 6.71 5.08 4.77
CA LEU A 136 5.61 5.13 5.72
C LEU A 136 5.89 4.09 6.81
N GLY A 137 6.05 4.56 8.06
CA GLY A 137 6.39 3.73 9.22
C GLY A 137 5.28 2.74 9.58
N GLU A 138 5.62 1.78 10.43
CA GLU A 138 4.68 0.75 10.88
C GLU A 138 3.46 1.36 11.54
N TYR A 139 2.27 0.84 11.19
CA TYR A 139 0.99 1.31 11.72
C TYR A 139 0.76 2.83 11.59
N SER A 140 1.52 3.51 10.73
CA SER A 140 1.24 4.92 10.40
C SER A 140 -0.10 5.06 9.70
N PHE A 141 -0.71 6.21 9.84
CA PHE A 141 -2.02 6.49 9.26
C PHE A 141 -1.99 7.80 8.47
N VAL A 142 -2.09 7.68 7.17
CA VAL A 142 -2.22 8.82 6.26
C VAL A 142 -3.70 9.12 6.09
N ALA A 143 -4.16 10.28 6.51
CA ALA A 143 -5.56 10.69 6.38
C ALA A 143 -5.96 10.83 4.90
N ALA A 144 -7.27 10.69 4.64
CA ALA A 144 -7.80 10.87 3.29
C ALA A 144 -7.44 12.25 2.71
N GLY A 145 -7.06 12.28 1.43
CA GLY A 145 -6.68 13.50 0.71
C GLY A 145 -5.33 14.12 1.12
N ALA A 146 -4.58 13.50 2.02
CA ALA A 146 -3.28 14.04 2.43
C ALA A 146 -2.21 13.86 1.34
N VAL A 147 -1.23 14.78 1.28
CA VAL A 147 -0.08 14.69 0.37
C VAL A 147 1.20 14.47 1.17
N VAL A 148 1.71 13.25 1.16
CA VAL A 148 2.92 12.84 1.86
C VAL A 148 4.15 13.24 1.05
N THR A 149 4.98 14.11 1.61
CA THR A 149 6.21 14.65 0.97
C THR A 149 7.46 14.40 1.79
N LYS A 150 7.36 13.59 2.86
CA LYS A 150 8.45 13.21 3.77
C LYS A 150 8.13 11.85 4.39
N ASP A 151 9.12 11.23 4.99
CA ASP A 151 8.92 10.00 5.77
C ASP A 151 7.87 10.23 6.87
N VAL A 152 7.07 9.20 7.10
CA VAL A 152 6.03 9.19 8.14
C VAL A 152 6.51 8.25 9.26
N PRO A 153 6.64 8.74 10.49
CA PRO A 153 7.03 7.90 11.63
C PRO A 153 6.03 6.77 11.90
N ALA A 154 6.49 5.71 12.57
CA ALA A 154 5.61 4.64 13.02
C ALA A 154 4.49 5.20 13.93
N TYR A 155 3.28 4.67 13.78
CA TYR A 155 2.08 5.09 14.51
C TYR A 155 1.64 6.55 14.28
N ALA A 156 2.33 7.34 13.50
CA ALA A 156 1.96 8.74 13.27
C ALA A 156 0.67 8.84 12.45
N LEU A 157 -0.26 9.68 12.91
CA LEU A 157 -1.39 10.17 12.14
C LEU A 157 -0.98 11.45 11.43
N VAL A 158 -0.98 11.42 10.09
CA VAL A 158 -0.63 12.59 9.26
C VAL A 158 -1.79 13.03 8.39
N ALA A 159 -1.96 14.32 8.20
CA ALA A 159 -3.02 14.92 7.38
C ALA A 159 -2.56 16.21 6.69
N GLY A 160 -3.28 16.63 5.66
CA GLY A 160 -3.10 17.91 4.97
C GLY A 160 -2.20 17.84 3.75
N ASN A 161 -2.01 18.99 3.11
CA ASN A 161 -1.12 19.19 1.96
C ASN A 161 -0.21 20.42 2.20
N PRO A 162 1.10 20.22 2.41
CA PRO A 162 1.77 18.94 2.63
C PRO A 162 1.35 18.30 3.97
N ALA A 163 1.39 16.97 4.03
CA ALA A 163 0.99 16.22 5.23
C ALA A 163 1.86 16.57 6.44
N ARG A 164 1.21 16.75 7.60
CA ARG A 164 1.84 17.01 8.88
C ARG A 164 1.28 16.07 9.93
N ARG A 165 2.09 15.68 10.91
CA ARG A 165 1.62 14.87 12.03
C ARG A 165 0.63 15.68 12.89
N ILE A 166 -0.55 15.10 13.10
CA ILE A 166 -1.65 15.68 13.90
C ILE A 166 -2.02 14.79 15.09
N GLY A 167 -1.28 13.71 15.32
CA GLY A 167 -1.50 12.80 16.43
C GLY A 167 -0.85 11.44 16.20
N TRP A 168 -1.34 10.47 16.95
CA TRP A 168 -0.88 9.09 16.94
C TRP A 168 -2.06 8.13 16.78
N MET A 169 -1.79 6.97 16.19
CA MET A 169 -2.75 5.88 16.00
C MET A 169 -2.27 4.63 16.71
N SER A 170 -3.18 3.86 17.27
CA SER A 170 -2.89 2.53 17.79
C SER A 170 -2.83 1.49 16.66
N LYS A 171 -2.32 0.30 16.94
CA LYS A 171 -2.39 -0.85 16.01
C LYS A 171 -3.82 -1.21 15.59
N SER A 172 -4.80 -0.95 16.42
CA SER A 172 -6.22 -1.20 16.10
C SER A 172 -6.86 -0.10 15.26
N GLY A 173 -6.10 0.94 14.86
CA GLY A 173 -6.60 2.05 14.03
C GLY A 173 -7.38 3.10 14.80
N MET A 174 -7.24 3.15 16.12
CA MET A 174 -7.86 4.18 16.97
C MET A 174 -6.88 5.34 17.21
N ARG A 175 -7.39 6.57 17.15
CA ARG A 175 -6.60 7.74 17.51
C ARG A 175 -6.29 7.71 19.00
N LEU A 176 -5.02 7.89 19.36
CA LEU A 176 -4.58 7.95 20.74
C LEU A 176 -4.81 9.35 21.32
N GLY A 177 -5.27 9.39 22.58
CA GLY A 177 -5.36 10.59 23.39
C GLY A 177 -4.01 11.03 23.97
N ALA A 178 -4.04 12.01 24.86
CA ALA A 178 -2.84 12.49 25.56
C ALA A 178 -2.23 11.45 26.50
N ASP A 179 -3.04 10.51 26.97
CA ASP A 179 -2.64 9.38 27.81
C ASP A 179 -1.94 8.25 27.05
N LEU A 180 -1.94 8.31 25.72
CA LEU A 180 -1.40 7.29 24.82
C LEU A 180 -1.96 5.88 25.10
N VAL A 181 -3.22 5.79 25.48
CA VAL A 181 -3.93 4.51 25.68
C VAL A 181 -4.92 4.29 24.53
N CYS A 182 -4.92 3.09 23.97
CA CYS A 182 -5.87 2.74 22.92
C CYS A 182 -7.28 2.58 23.52
N PRO A 183 -8.27 3.39 23.08
CA PRO A 183 -9.62 3.33 23.67
C PRO A 183 -10.38 2.02 23.36
N ALA A 184 -9.96 1.29 22.34
CA ALA A 184 -10.63 0.04 21.95
C ALA A 184 -10.02 -1.21 22.60
N THR A 185 -8.70 -1.21 22.87
CA THR A 185 -7.99 -2.41 23.34
C THR A 185 -7.34 -2.23 24.70
N GLY A 186 -7.23 -1.00 25.21
CA GLY A 186 -6.47 -0.69 26.43
C GLY A 186 -4.95 -0.76 26.25
N THR A 187 -4.46 -1.08 25.06
CA THR A 187 -3.02 -1.11 24.77
C THR A 187 -2.39 0.24 25.05
N ARG A 188 -1.29 0.24 25.75
CA ARG A 188 -0.57 1.45 26.15
C ARG A 188 0.63 1.69 25.23
N TYR A 189 0.92 2.96 25.00
CA TYR A 189 2.09 3.41 24.27
C TYR A 189 2.86 4.40 25.14
N ARG A 190 4.17 4.51 24.91
CA ARG A 190 4.97 5.58 25.51
C ARG A 190 5.65 6.40 24.44
N GLN A 191 5.82 7.66 24.70
CA GLN A 191 6.60 8.55 23.84
C GLN A 191 8.09 8.32 24.14
N VAL A 192 8.87 7.97 23.09
CA VAL A 192 10.30 7.78 23.17
C VAL A 192 11.02 9.11 22.93
N ASP A 193 10.56 9.84 21.93
CA ASP A 193 11.03 11.20 21.61
C ASP A 193 9.88 12.01 20.97
N LYS A 194 10.18 13.22 20.48
CA LYS A 194 9.16 14.09 19.88
C LYS A 194 8.45 13.48 18.68
N ASP A 195 9.08 12.54 17.98
CA ASP A 195 8.61 11.98 16.70
C ASP A 195 8.35 10.47 16.74
N THR A 196 8.50 9.84 17.91
CA THR A 196 8.39 8.38 18.04
C THR A 196 7.59 7.99 19.27
N ILE A 197 6.67 7.04 19.09
CA ILE A 197 6.04 6.28 20.18
C ILE A 197 6.32 4.79 19.98
N GLU A 198 6.27 4.04 21.06
CA GLU A 198 6.34 2.58 21.05
C GLU A 198 5.25 1.97 21.93
N GLU A 199 4.83 0.75 21.59
CA GLU A 199 3.89 -0.02 22.39
C GLU A 199 4.59 -0.53 23.64
N ILE A 200 3.91 -0.45 24.78
CA ILE A 200 4.37 -1.00 26.04
C ILE A 200 3.66 -2.33 26.26
N ALA A 201 4.42 -3.37 26.57
CA ALA A 201 3.89 -4.69 26.89
C ALA A 201 3.02 -4.68 28.16
#